data_3c77ea89307c64978a21f7534e4ce0ad
#
_entry.id   3c77ea89307c64978a21f7534e4ce0ad
#
_cell.length_a   1.000
_cell.length_b   1.000
_cell.length_c   1.000
_cell.angle_alpha   90.00
_cell.angle_beta   90.00
_cell.angle_gamma   90.00
#
_symmetry.space_group_name_H-M   'P 1'
#
loop_
_entity.id
_entity.type
_entity.pdbx_description
1 polymer ?
#
loop_
_entity_poly.entity_id
_entity_poly.type
_entity_poly.pdbx_seq_one_letter_code
_entity_poly.pdbx_strand_id
1 'polypeptide(L)'
;SSISLVALADALCDCWLFEEQEELNVNSTSWNKALEMAKEILSQQFTEEENDVNENAKQFVVDWILSNKDNFGLNARSNCLGFINDDKAYILPTLLKTALEDNGFSSRKSMNYFAEKGIITSKKYGNKSINSITKRFNGRSSRFVEFNLNIAIDESDEINNFYEIDISDDVTPF
;
A
#
# COMPACT_ATOMS: atom_id res chain seq x y z
N SER A 1 20.15 14.87 -14.45
CA SER A 1 19.47 13.56 -14.41
C SER A 1 19.48 12.95 -15.81
N SER A 2 19.48 11.61 -15.91
CA SER A 2 19.55 10.87 -17.20
C SER A 2 18.44 11.27 -18.16
N ILE A 3 17.24 11.54 -17.65
CA ILE A 3 16.06 11.92 -18.45
C ILE A 3 16.26 13.27 -19.15
N SER A 4 16.91 14.24 -18.49
CA SER A 4 17.23 15.53 -19.11
C SER A 4 18.17 15.39 -20.30
N LEU A 5 19.09 14.42 -20.24
CA LEU A 5 20.00 14.12 -21.36
C LEU A 5 19.27 13.45 -22.51
N VAL A 6 18.33 12.54 -22.22
CA VAL A 6 17.51 11.88 -23.24
C VAL A 6 16.62 12.91 -23.97
N ALA A 7 15.95 13.79 -23.23
CA ALA A 7 15.11 14.84 -23.82
C ALA A 7 15.91 15.81 -24.69
N LEU A 8 17.13 16.18 -24.26
CA LEU A 8 18.02 17.01 -25.06
C LEU A 8 18.51 16.30 -26.31
N ALA A 9 18.86 15.00 -26.22
CA ALA A 9 19.29 14.22 -27.36
C ALA A 9 18.16 14.06 -28.39
N ASP A 10 16.93 13.81 -27.94
CA ASP A 10 15.74 13.73 -28.79
C ASP A 10 15.50 15.04 -29.56
N ALA A 11 15.50 16.17 -28.86
CA ALA A 11 15.34 17.49 -29.49
C ALA A 11 16.46 17.81 -30.50
N LEU A 12 17.69 17.40 -30.21
CA LEU A 12 18.83 17.56 -31.15
C LEU A 12 18.68 16.67 -32.38
N CYS A 13 18.20 15.44 -32.21
CA CYS A 13 17.95 14.52 -33.31
C CYS A 13 16.87 15.09 -34.26
N ASP A 14 15.77 15.61 -33.72
CA ASP A 14 14.72 16.23 -34.52
C ASP A 14 15.25 17.40 -35.35
N CYS A 15 16.06 18.28 -34.74
CA CYS A 15 16.61 19.44 -35.43
C CYS A 15 17.68 19.12 -36.48
N TRP A 16 18.52 18.10 -36.25
CA TRP A 16 19.71 17.86 -37.08
C TRP A 16 19.57 16.68 -38.01
N LEU A 17 18.87 15.61 -37.62
CA LEU A 17 18.73 14.39 -38.43
C LEU A 17 17.50 14.41 -39.33
N PHE A 18 16.44 15.03 -38.87
CA PHE A 18 15.16 15.07 -39.59
C PHE A 18 14.92 16.39 -40.35
N GLU A 19 15.96 17.26 -40.42
CA GLU A 19 15.94 18.52 -41.17
C GLU A 19 14.75 19.43 -40.85
N GLU A 20 14.20 19.34 -39.63
CA GLU A 20 13.36 20.39 -39.11
C GLU A 20 14.25 21.62 -38.95
N GLN A 21 14.20 22.56 -39.93
CA GLN A 21 15.04 23.77 -39.99
C GLN A 21 14.70 24.77 -38.87
N GLU A 22 14.52 24.29 -37.70
CA GLU A 22 14.20 25.07 -36.52
C GLU A 22 15.42 25.19 -35.62
N GLU A 23 15.81 26.42 -35.28
CA GLU A 23 16.87 26.63 -34.28
C GLU A 23 16.40 26.06 -32.93
N LEU A 24 17.18 25.19 -32.35
CA LEU A 24 16.90 24.61 -31.05
C LEU A 24 16.93 25.70 -29.95
N ASN A 25 15.77 26.12 -29.53
CA ASN A 25 15.59 27.05 -28.40
C ASN A 25 14.42 26.63 -27.54
N VAL A 26 14.26 27.26 -26.37
CA VAL A 26 13.21 26.92 -25.39
C VAL A 26 11.77 27.09 -25.89
N ASN A 27 11.58 27.74 -27.03
CA ASN A 27 10.28 27.95 -27.66
C ASN A 27 10.08 27.10 -28.91
N SER A 28 11.08 26.30 -29.31
CA SER A 28 10.98 25.44 -30.51
C SER A 28 9.99 24.31 -30.27
N THR A 29 9.36 23.85 -31.34
CA THR A 29 8.40 22.74 -31.30
C THR A 29 9.08 21.46 -30.85
N SER A 30 10.27 21.16 -31.34
CA SER A 30 11.06 19.99 -30.96
C SER A 30 11.44 19.98 -29.47
N TRP A 31 11.84 21.15 -28.91
CA TRP A 31 12.12 21.26 -27.49
C TRP A 31 10.86 21.00 -26.62
N ASN A 32 9.72 21.54 -27.02
CA ASN A 32 8.47 21.36 -26.28
C ASN A 32 7.99 19.89 -26.32
N LYS A 33 8.08 19.23 -27.46
CA LYS A 33 7.78 17.78 -27.58
C LYS A 33 8.69 16.94 -26.66
N ALA A 34 10.00 17.15 -26.72
CA ALA A 34 10.96 16.46 -25.87
C ALA A 34 10.73 16.69 -24.38
N LEU A 35 10.33 17.93 -24.01
CA LEU A 35 9.98 18.25 -22.63
C LEU A 35 8.70 17.56 -22.16
N GLU A 36 7.67 17.48 -23.01
CA GLU A 36 6.43 16.75 -22.70
C GLU A 36 6.70 15.25 -22.54
N MET A 37 7.46 14.64 -23.43
CA MET A 37 7.88 13.23 -23.31
C MET A 37 8.66 12.98 -22.02
N ALA A 38 9.61 13.85 -21.68
CA ALA A 38 10.36 13.73 -20.42
C ALA A 38 9.47 13.83 -19.17
N LYS A 39 8.46 14.69 -19.20
CA LYS A 39 7.46 14.81 -18.11
C LYS A 39 6.61 13.54 -17.99
N GLU A 40 6.21 12.96 -19.11
CA GLU A 40 5.41 11.74 -19.13
C GLU A 40 6.21 10.57 -18.55
N ILE A 41 7.45 10.35 -19.00
CA ILE A 41 8.34 9.30 -18.47
C ILE A 41 8.55 9.47 -16.95
N LEU A 42 8.81 10.72 -16.52
CA LEU A 42 8.97 11.00 -15.08
C LEU A 42 7.71 10.66 -14.28
N SER A 43 6.54 11.03 -14.80
CA SER A 43 5.27 10.75 -14.11
C SER A 43 5.01 9.26 -13.98
N GLN A 44 5.33 8.46 -15.01
CA GLN A 44 5.21 7.00 -15.00
C GLN A 44 6.15 6.39 -13.96
N GLN A 45 7.43 6.77 -13.96
CA GLN A 45 8.42 6.26 -12.99
C GLN A 45 8.02 6.57 -11.54
N PHE A 46 7.57 7.80 -11.25
CA PHE A 46 7.11 8.15 -9.90
C PHE A 46 5.91 7.33 -9.47
N THR A 47 5.01 7.02 -10.39
CA THR A 47 3.83 6.21 -10.09
C THR A 47 4.21 4.75 -9.80
N GLU A 48 5.14 4.18 -10.57
CA GLU A 48 5.64 2.82 -10.35
C GLU A 48 6.37 2.71 -9.01
N GLU A 49 7.31 3.62 -8.71
CA GLU A 49 8.02 3.63 -7.43
C GLU A 49 7.08 3.80 -6.23
N GLU A 50 6.03 4.63 -6.35
CA GLU A 50 5.05 4.83 -5.29
C GLU A 50 4.18 3.58 -5.09
N ASN A 51 3.82 2.88 -6.16
CA ASN A 51 3.11 1.61 -6.09
C ASN A 51 3.97 0.54 -5.40
N ASP A 52 5.25 0.42 -5.77
CA ASP A 52 6.15 -0.56 -5.16
C ASP A 52 6.30 -0.32 -3.65
N VAL A 53 6.44 0.94 -3.22
CA VAL A 53 6.51 1.27 -1.79
C VAL A 53 5.22 0.91 -1.06
N ASN A 54 4.06 1.11 -1.67
CA ASN A 54 2.77 0.79 -1.05
C ASN A 54 2.50 -0.72 -1.06
N GLU A 55 2.95 -1.47 -2.07
CA GLU A 55 2.92 -2.94 -2.05
C GLU A 55 3.81 -3.50 -0.94
N ASN A 56 5.02 -2.97 -0.78
CA ASN A 56 5.90 -3.33 0.32
C ASN A 56 5.26 -3.02 1.69
N ALA A 57 4.53 -1.89 1.81
CA ALA A 57 3.78 -1.57 3.03
C ALA A 57 2.64 -2.56 3.28
N LYS A 58 1.96 -3.05 2.22
CA LYS A 58 0.92 -4.09 2.32
C LYS A 58 1.52 -5.38 2.86
N GLN A 59 2.60 -5.87 2.25
CA GLN A 59 3.28 -7.07 2.67
C GLN A 59 3.77 -6.96 4.12
N PHE A 60 4.38 -5.84 4.49
CA PHE A 60 4.78 -5.57 5.86
C PHE A 60 3.61 -5.70 6.84
N VAL A 61 2.43 -5.16 6.53
CA VAL A 61 1.26 -5.25 7.42
C VAL A 61 0.79 -6.70 7.57
N VAL A 62 0.78 -7.49 6.49
CA VAL A 62 0.46 -8.92 6.54
C VAL A 62 1.42 -9.65 7.46
N ASP A 63 2.73 -9.51 7.24
CA ASP A 63 3.78 -10.14 8.04
C ASP A 63 3.71 -9.69 9.51
N TRP A 64 3.41 -8.42 9.75
CA TRP A 64 3.26 -7.88 11.10
C TRP A 64 2.05 -8.49 11.82
N ILE A 65 0.91 -8.69 11.13
CA ILE A 65 -0.26 -9.38 11.70
C ILE A 65 0.10 -10.81 12.04
N LEU A 66 0.73 -11.54 11.12
CA LEU A 66 1.14 -12.92 11.30
C LEU A 66 2.11 -13.09 12.47
N SER A 67 3.14 -12.28 12.53
CA SER A 67 4.16 -12.31 13.58
C SER A 67 3.62 -11.95 14.97
N ASN A 68 2.50 -11.23 15.02
CA ASN A 68 1.86 -10.81 16.27
C ASN A 68 0.51 -11.51 16.52
N LYS A 69 0.26 -12.67 15.91
CA LYS A 69 -1.03 -13.38 16.00
C LYS A 69 -1.51 -13.56 17.45
N ASP A 70 -0.60 -13.85 18.38
CA ASP A 70 -0.90 -14.03 19.80
C ASP A 70 -1.36 -12.75 20.52
N ASN A 71 -1.12 -11.59 19.93
CA ASN A 71 -1.55 -10.30 20.44
C ASN A 71 -2.92 -9.86 19.88
N PHE A 72 -3.53 -10.68 19.02
CA PHE A 72 -4.89 -10.49 18.55
C PHE A 72 -5.86 -11.37 19.32
N GLY A 73 -6.89 -10.78 19.91
CA GLY A 73 -7.95 -11.49 20.61
C GLY A 73 -8.10 -11.16 22.08
N LEU A 74 -9.09 -11.80 22.72
CA LEU A 74 -9.45 -11.57 24.13
C LEU A 74 -8.38 -12.06 25.11
N ASN A 75 -7.57 -13.02 24.69
CA ASN A 75 -6.54 -13.64 25.50
C ASN A 75 -5.15 -12.99 25.36
N ALA A 76 -5.05 -11.89 24.61
CA ALA A 76 -3.79 -11.16 24.45
C ALA A 76 -3.22 -10.75 25.80
N ARG A 77 -2.05 -11.31 26.14
CA ARG A 77 -1.49 -11.24 27.50
C ARG A 77 -0.96 -9.88 27.91
N SER A 78 -0.62 -8.98 27.00
CA SER A 78 -0.06 -7.67 27.35
C SER A 78 -0.50 -6.52 26.47
N ASN A 79 -0.38 -6.63 25.17
CA ASN A 79 -0.66 -5.52 24.24
C ASN A 79 -1.66 -5.99 23.18
N CYS A 80 -2.95 -5.90 23.48
CA CYS A 80 -3.98 -6.24 22.49
C CYS A 80 -3.90 -5.29 21.29
N LEU A 81 -3.50 -5.81 20.14
CA LEU A 81 -3.42 -5.07 18.88
C LEU A 81 -4.78 -4.94 18.20
N GLY A 82 -5.70 -5.84 18.56
CA GLY A 82 -7.02 -5.91 17.99
C GLY A 82 -7.59 -7.33 18.09
N PHE A 83 -8.33 -7.76 17.09
CA PHE A 83 -8.81 -9.13 16.98
C PHE A 83 -8.92 -9.55 15.52
N ILE A 84 -8.84 -10.87 15.30
CA ILE A 84 -9.06 -11.48 13.98
C ILE A 84 -10.40 -12.21 14.04
N ASN A 85 -11.20 -12.03 13.02
CA ASN A 85 -12.45 -12.76 12.85
C ASN A 85 -12.60 -13.13 11.38
N ASP A 86 -12.64 -14.42 11.11
CA ASP A 86 -12.59 -14.97 9.76
C ASP A 86 -11.36 -14.41 9.00
N ASP A 87 -11.54 -13.93 7.81
CA ASP A 87 -10.49 -13.41 6.94
C ASP A 87 -10.17 -11.92 7.18
N LYS A 88 -10.58 -11.37 8.32
CA LYS A 88 -10.44 -9.95 8.61
C LYS A 88 -9.71 -9.70 9.92
N ALA A 89 -8.69 -8.87 9.85
CA ALA A 89 -8.01 -8.35 11.02
C ALA A 89 -8.59 -6.96 11.37
N TYR A 90 -9.04 -6.82 12.61
CA TYR A 90 -9.53 -5.57 13.19
C TYR A 90 -8.43 -4.98 14.06
N ILE A 91 -7.74 -3.98 13.54
CA ILE A 91 -6.52 -3.42 14.12
C ILE A 91 -6.81 -2.05 14.73
N LEU A 92 -6.26 -1.76 15.90
CA LEU A 92 -6.35 -0.43 16.50
C LEU A 92 -5.62 0.59 15.61
N PRO A 93 -6.28 1.69 15.17
CA PRO A 93 -5.71 2.63 14.18
C PRO A 93 -4.38 3.24 14.59
N THR A 94 -4.22 3.54 15.88
CA THR A 94 -2.97 4.11 16.41
C THR A 94 -1.80 3.14 16.30
N LEU A 95 -2.03 1.86 16.58
CA LEU A 95 -0.99 0.83 16.53
C LEU A 95 -0.57 0.54 15.09
N LEU A 96 -1.53 0.43 14.17
CA LEU A 96 -1.21 0.26 12.74
C LEU A 96 -0.43 1.47 12.19
N LYS A 97 -0.84 2.68 12.58
CA LYS A 97 -0.12 3.89 12.20
C LYS A 97 1.33 3.86 12.70
N THR A 98 1.54 3.59 13.97
CA THR A 98 2.88 3.50 14.57
C THR A 98 3.71 2.42 13.90
N ALA A 99 3.15 1.22 13.68
CA ALA A 99 3.86 0.13 13.02
C ALA A 99 4.33 0.51 11.60
N LEU A 100 3.51 1.20 10.82
CA LEU A 100 3.89 1.68 9.49
C LEU A 100 4.99 2.74 9.56
N GLU A 101 4.84 3.75 10.43
CA GLU A 101 5.79 4.86 10.56
C GLU A 101 7.15 4.41 11.10
N ASP A 102 7.19 3.51 12.06
CA ASP A 102 8.41 2.93 12.62
C ASP A 102 9.20 2.11 11.58
N ASN A 103 8.54 1.60 10.55
CA ASN A 103 9.16 0.88 9.45
C ASN A 103 9.36 1.73 8.17
N GLY A 104 9.27 3.05 8.31
CA GLY A 104 9.61 4.00 7.24
C GLY A 104 8.50 4.21 6.20
N PHE A 105 7.30 3.65 6.41
CA PHE A 105 6.17 3.87 5.52
C PHE A 105 5.36 5.12 5.92
N SER A 106 4.86 5.84 4.92
CA SER A 106 3.92 6.92 5.16
C SER A 106 2.54 6.36 5.49
N SER A 107 2.15 6.33 6.76
CA SER A 107 0.85 5.79 7.20
C SER A 107 -0.34 6.36 6.41
N ARG A 108 -0.29 7.65 6.05
CA ARG A 108 -1.35 8.30 5.27
C ARG A 108 -1.43 7.77 3.84
N LYS A 109 -0.27 7.65 3.15
CA LYS A 109 -0.22 7.15 1.76
C LYS A 109 -0.62 5.69 1.71
N SER A 110 -0.04 4.86 2.59
CA SER A 110 -0.37 3.42 2.67
C SER A 110 -1.85 3.20 2.97
N MET A 111 -2.45 3.94 3.92
CA MET A 111 -3.88 3.81 4.23
C MET A 111 -4.80 4.21 3.06
N ASN A 112 -4.42 5.24 2.29
CA ASN A 112 -5.17 5.61 1.09
C ASN A 112 -5.07 4.52 0.02
N TYR A 113 -3.87 4.01 -0.24
CA TYR A 113 -3.62 2.92 -1.15
C TYR A 113 -4.41 1.66 -0.78
N PHE A 114 -4.38 1.25 0.49
CA PHE A 114 -5.16 0.11 0.98
C PHE A 114 -6.67 0.30 0.79
N ALA A 115 -7.16 1.54 0.97
CA ALA A 115 -8.56 1.86 0.74
C ALA A 115 -8.94 1.82 -0.75
N GLU A 116 -8.07 2.29 -1.64
CA GLU A 116 -8.26 2.25 -3.10
C GLU A 116 -8.25 0.83 -3.65
N LYS A 117 -7.38 -0.02 -3.13
CA LYS A 117 -7.31 -1.45 -3.47
C LYS A 117 -8.38 -2.31 -2.79
N GLY A 118 -9.19 -1.74 -1.89
CA GLY A 118 -10.22 -2.48 -1.14
C GLY A 118 -9.67 -3.39 -0.05
N ILE A 119 -8.38 -3.31 0.26
CA ILE A 119 -7.72 -4.07 1.33
C ILE A 119 -8.28 -3.66 2.69
N ILE A 120 -8.61 -2.39 2.88
CA ILE A 120 -9.29 -1.90 4.08
C ILE A 120 -10.68 -1.35 3.76
N THR A 121 -11.58 -1.51 4.72
CA THR A 121 -12.92 -0.93 4.60
C THR A 121 -12.87 0.58 4.81
N SER A 122 -13.21 1.33 3.76
CA SER A 122 -13.28 2.81 3.78
C SER A 122 -14.70 3.28 3.51
N LYS A 123 -15.14 4.30 4.26
CA LYS A 123 -16.42 4.98 4.05
C LYS A 123 -16.17 6.43 3.68
N LYS A 124 -16.79 6.89 2.59
CA LYS A 124 -16.73 8.31 2.17
C LYS A 124 -17.89 9.08 2.79
N TYR A 125 -17.59 10.18 3.47
CA TYR A 125 -18.55 11.16 3.95
C TYR A 125 -18.20 12.53 3.36
N GLY A 126 -18.87 12.92 2.31
CA GLY A 126 -18.51 14.10 1.52
C GLY A 126 -17.08 13.98 0.98
N ASN A 127 -16.23 14.97 1.28
CA ASN A 127 -14.82 14.98 0.85
C ASN A 127 -13.86 14.27 1.82
N LYS A 128 -14.38 13.61 2.87
CA LYS A 128 -13.55 12.90 3.86
C LYS A 128 -13.72 11.40 3.73
N SER A 129 -12.60 10.69 3.69
CA SER A 129 -12.55 9.24 3.79
C SER A 129 -12.30 8.83 5.24
N ILE A 130 -13.10 7.90 5.75
CA ILE A 130 -12.94 7.32 7.09
C ILE A 130 -12.56 5.85 6.91
N ASN A 131 -11.31 5.53 7.25
CA ASN A 131 -10.71 4.20 7.13
C ASN A 131 -10.82 3.40 8.43
N SER A 132 -11.86 3.68 9.23
CA SER A 132 -12.08 2.97 10.49
C SER A 132 -13.56 2.71 10.70
N ILE A 133 -13.85 1.60 11.33
CA ILE A 133 -15.20 1.17 11.71
C ILE A 133 -15.30 1.06 13.23
N THR A 134 -16.50 1.23 13.77
CA THR A 134 -16.75 1.00 15.20
C THR A 134 -17.24 -0.42 15.39
N LYS A 135 -16.55 -1.19 16.22
CA LYS A 135 -16.94 -2.56 16.62
C LYS A 135 -16.96 -2.67 18.13
N ARG A 136 -17.80 -3.57 18.63
CA ARG A 136 -17.83 -3.90 20.06
C ARG A 136 -16.84 -5.05 20.32
N PHE A 137 -15.85 -4.77 21.17
CA PHE A 137 -14.83 -5.74 21.53
C PHE A 137 -14.64 -5.70 23.05
N ASN A 138 -14.65 -6.85 23.70
CA ASN A 138 -14.53 -6.97 25.17
C ASN A 138 -15.53 -6.07 25.94
N GLY A 139 -16.77 -6.02 25.47
CA GLY A 139 -17.84 -5.21 26.10
C GLY A 139 -17.77 -3.70 25.84
N ARG A 140 -16.73 -3.20 25.19
CA ARG A 140 -16.52 -1.78 24.87
C ARG A 140 -16.58 -1.52 23.38
N SER A 141 -17.12 -0.38 22.97
CA SER A 141 -17.08 0.08 21.58
C SER A 141 -15.76 0.78 21.32
N SER A 142 -15.03 0.30 20.32
CA SER A 142 -13.75 0.87 19.89
C SER A 142 -13.70 1.02 18.37
N ARG A 143 -12.83 1.89 17.89
CA ARG A 143 -12.57 2.07 16.46
C ARG A 143 -11.46 1.13 16.02
N PHE A 144 -11.66 0.49 14.87
CA PHE A 144 -10.70 -0.41 14.27
C PHE A 144 -10.55 -0.11 12.78
N VAL A 145 -9.38 -0.36 12.24
CA VAL A 145 -9.18 -0.54 10.80
C VAL A 145 -9.54 -1.99 10.49
N GLU A 146 -10.48 -2.20 9.58
CA GLU A 146 -10.83 -3.54 9.08
C GLU A 146 -9.95 -3.84 7.89
N PHE A 147 -8.99 -4.74 8.07
CA PHE A 147 -8.03 -5.18 7.06
C PHE A 147 -8.43 -6.56 6.55
N ASN A 148 -8.63 -6.68 5.24
CA ASN A 148 -9.04 -7.92 4.60
C ASN A 148 -7.81 -8.72 4.20
N LEU A 149 -7.55 -9.82 4.88
CA LEU A 149 -6.38 -10.67 4.66
C LEU A 149 -6.45 -11.38 3.30
N ASN A 150 -7.62 -11.83 2.86
CA ASN A 150 -7.76 -12.52 1.57
C ASN A 150 -7.43 -11.62 0.38
N ILE A 151 -7.71 -10.32 0.47
CA ILE A 151 -7.37 -9.38 -0.60
C ILE A 151 -5.88 -8.97 -0.51
N ALA A 152 -5.34 -8.94 0.70
CA ALA A 152 -3.95 -8.55 0.92
C ALA A 152 -2.95 -9.64 0.55
N ILE A 153 -3.34 -10.92 0.73
CA ILE A 153 -2.56 -12.09 0.34
C ILE A 153 -3.03 -12.47 -1.06
N ASP A 154 -2.24 -12.19 -2.10
CA ASP A 154 -2.55 -12.63 -3.46
C ASP A 154 -2.73 -14.15 -3.50
N GLU A 155 -3.72 -14.62 -4.28
CA GLU A 155 -4.14 -16.05 -4.32
C GLU A 155 -3.02 -17.04 -4.72
N SER A 156 -1.82 -16.58 -5.05
CA SER A 156 -0.70 -17.41 -5.48
C SER A 156 0.22 -17.90 -4.37
N ASP A 157 0.26 -17.22 -3.22
CA ASP A 157 1.26 -17.50 -2.19
C ASP A 157 0.62 -17.61 -0.78
N GLU A 158 0.43 -18.86 -0.28
CA GLU A 158 0.35 -19.19 1.15
C GLU A 158 -1.00 -19.21 1.88
N ILE A 159 -2.15 -19.13 1.25
CA ILE A 159 -3.43 -19.37 1.95
C ILE A 159 -3.48 -20.78 2.61
N ASN A 160 -2.79 -21.75 2.07
CA ASN A 160 -2.75 -23.10 2.62
C ASN A 160 -2.06 -23.19 4.00
N ASN A 161 -1.15 -22.29 4.34
CA ASN A 161 -0.50 -22.29 5.65
C ASN A 161 -1.31 -21.61 6.76
N PHE A 162 -2.35 -20.83 6.40
CA PHE A 162 -3.14 -20.11 7.39
C PHE A 162 -4.14 -21.01 8.13
N TYR A 163 -4.62 -22.05 7.45
CA TYR A 163 -5.65 -22.95 7.98
C TYR A 163 -5.13 -24.31 8.51
N GLU A 164 -3.88 -24.69 8.19
CA GLU A 164 -3.34 -26.00 8.59
C GLU A 164 -2.71 -26.08 9.99
N ILE A 165 -2.61 -24.97 10.72
CA ILE A 165 -1.92 -24.98 12.05
C ILE A 165 -2.85 -25.24 13.23
N ASP A 166 -4.18 -25.32 13.05
CA ASP A 166 -5.12 -25.36 14.19
C ASP A 166 -5.96 -26.66 14.30
N ILE A 167 -5.54 -27.79 13.70
CA ILE A 167 -6.21 -29.09 13.92
C ILE A 167 -5.21 -30.13 14.42
N SER A 168 -4.63 -29.88 15.57
CA SER A 168 -4.04 -30.94 16.39
C SER A 168 -4.14 -30.60 17.87
N ASP A 169 -5.36 -30.48 18.37
CA ASP A 169 -5.56 -30.61 19.81
C ASP A 169 -5.94 -32.05 20.13
N ASP A 170 -4.96 -32.73 20.68
CA ASP A 170 -5.09 -33.89 21.51
C ASP A 170 -6.16 -33.68 22.59
N VAL A 171 -7.36 -34.12 22.31
CA VAL A 171 -8.35 -34.40 23.35
C VAL A 171 -8.15 -35.87 23.73
N THR A 172 -7.22 -36.17 24.60
CA THR A 172 -7.27 -37.41 25.34
C THR A 172 -8.27 -37.30 26.47
N PRO A 173 -9.33 -38.11 26.47
CA PRO A 173 -10.29 -38.13 27.56
C PRO A 173 -9.67 -38.97 28.75
N PHE A 174 -9.61 -38.34 29.90
CA PHE A 174 -9.58 -39.03 31.19
C PHE A 174 -10.73 -38.53 32.05
#